data_1ce3cb87c25cf1c906451914fb292224
#
_entry.id   1ce3cb87c25cf1c906451914fb292224
#
_cell.length_a   1.000
_cell.length_b   1.000
_cell.length_c   1.000
_cell.angle_alpha   90.00
_cell.angle_beta   90.00
_cell.angle_gamma   90.00
#
_symmetry.space_group_name_H-M   'P 1'
#
loop_
_entity.id
_entity.type
_entity.pdbx_description
1 polymer ?
#
loop_
_entity_poly.entity_id
_entity_poly.type
_entity_poly.pdbx_seq_one_letter_code
_entity_poly.pdbx_strand_id
1 'polypeptide(L)'
;MKIPVLLIGVILRFVGVSLSDDVRNELAAIAPERECDRLAELSALFHFAGRLHLLGRGAVSVHLDVASAAVARRAFTLLRSFGVASEIRTYRRHAFGRETRYQLHVEGGLELLREAGVLDAHLAPRERPPKRLLGRGCCRAAYLRGALLAAGSVSGPPSPHLEVRSESRAGAETVAQVAELRVGARGDGWLAYAKGIDRIAGALAAAGASDAALALQERAVVGSTKASANRLANADHANLVRSGRAAHAQLEAVRRLERGRRLGELSPRLREIAELRLKHPSLSLRELGSKCDPAVTKATAHRRLKAVVRLARR
;
A
#
# COMPACT_ATOMS: atom_id res chain seq x y z
N MET A 1 3.03 -43.46 29.11
CA MET A 1 3.72 -43.36 27.82
C MET A 1 3.19 -42.07 27.15
N LYS A 2 3.92 -40.98 27.26
CA LYS A 2 3.52 -39.63 26.76
C LYS A 2 4.16 -39.46 25.38
N ILE A 3 3.34 -39.27 24.36
CA ILE A 3 3.78 -38.94 23.00
C ILE A 3 3.86 -37.41 22.90
N PRO A 4 5.03 -36.81 22.57
CA PRO A 4 5.13 -35.39 22.34
C PRO A 4 4.65 -35.09 20.89
N VAL A 5 3.60 -34.28 20.79
CA VAL A 5 3.18 -33.70 19.50
C VAL A 5 4.20 -32.63 19.12
N LEU A 6 5.09 -32.97 18.21
CA LEU A 6 6.02 -32.02 17.58
C LEU A 6 5.22 -31.22 16.56
N LEU A 7 4.85 -30.00 16.92
CA LEU A 7 4.26 -29.03 16.00
C LEU A 7 5.39 -28.44 15.14
N ILE A 8 5.66 -29.06 13.99
CA ILE A 8 6.57 -28.52 12.98
C ILE A 8 5.84 -27.37 12.31
N GLY A 9 6.01 -26.18 12.88
CA GLY A 9 5.66 -24.94 12.20
C GLY A 9 6.65 -24.66 11.08
N VAL A 10 6.38 -25.18 9.89
CA VAL A 10 7.06 -24.73 8.66
C VAL A 10 6.62 -23.29 8.43
N ILE A 11 7.38 -22.34 8.94
CA ILE A 11 7.32 -20.95 8.52
C ILE A 11 7.94 -20.91 7.11
N LEU A 12 7.13 -21.18 6.10
CA LEU A 12 7.40 -20.77 4.74
C LEU A 12 7.52 -19.23 4.79
N ARG A 13 8.75 -18.73 4.93
CA ARG A 13 9.07 -17.38 4.51
C ARG A 13 8.79 -17.33 2.99
N PHE A 14 7.58 -16.99 2.62
CA PHE A 14 7.33 -16.38 1.34
C PHE A 14 8.21 -15.12 1.32
N VAL A 15 9.32 -15.17 0.60
CA VAL A 15 9.98 -13.96 0.10
C VAL A 15 8.93 -13.34 -0.79
N GLY A 16 8.13 -12.46 -0.23
CA GLY A 16 7.02 -11.84 -0.92
C GLY A 16 7.59 -11.01 -2.06
N VAL A 17 7.39 -11.45 -3.28
CA VAL A 17 7.61 -10.64 -4.49
C VAL A 17 6.84 -9.34 -4.26
N SER A 18 7.49 -8.21 -4.47
CA SER A 18 6.83 -6.91 -4.23
C SER A 18 5.68 -6.75 -5.26
N LEU A 19 4.60 -6.07 -4.88
CA LEU A 19 3.51 -5.79 -5.82
C LEU A 19 4.03 -5.09 -7.09
N SER A 20 5.06 -4.25 -6.95
CA SER A 20 5.72 -3.62 -8.10
C SER A 20 6.39 -4.64 -9.03
N ASP A 21 6.94 -5.72 -8.50
CA ASP A 21 7.56 -6.77 -9.32
C ASP A 21 6.51 -7.66 -9.98
N ASP A 22 5.40 -7.97 -9.27
CA ASP A 22 4.25 -8.65 -9.84
C ASP A 22 3.72 -7.89 -11.06
N VAL A 23 3.48 -6.57 -10.90
CA VAL A 23 3.05 -5.68 -11.99
C VAL A 23 4.05 -5.67 -13.15
N ARG A 24 5.35 -5.52 -12.88
CA ARG A 24 6.37 -5.52 -13.94
C ARG A 24 6.43 -6.84 -14.69
N ASN A 25 6.32 -7.97 -14.00
CA ASN A 25 6.35 -9.28 -14.62
C ASN A 25 5.13 -9.51 -15.51
N GLU A 26 3.93 -9.15 -15.03
CA GLU A 26 2.69 -9.25 -15.80
C GLU A 26 2.74 -8.35 -17.06
N LEU A 27 3.09 -7.07 -16.88
CA LEU A 27 3.17 -6.13 -18.00
C LEU A 27 4.25 -6.51 -19.02
N ALA A 28 5.41 -7.02 -18.58
CA ALA A 28 6.50 -7.43 -19.45
C ALA A 28 6.16 -8.69 -20.28
N ALA A 29 5.20 -9.50 -19.83
CA ALA A 29 4.75 -10.69 -20.55
C ALA A 29 3.81 -10.37 -21.72
N ILE A 30 3.21 -9.16 -21.76
CA ILE A 30 2.30 -8.75 -22.81
C ILE A 30 3.07 -8.53 -24.12
N ALA A 31 2.68 -9.23 -25.19
CA ALA A 31 3.25 -9.07 -26.53
C ALA A 31 2.28 -8.32 -27.45
N PRO A 32 2.42 -7.00 -27.67
CA PRO A 32 1.52 -6.27 -28.57
C PRO A 32 1.72 -6.74 -30.02
N GLU A 33 0.63 -7.08 -30.67
CA GLU A 33 0.62 -7.46 -32.08
C GLU A 33 0.82 -6.25 -33.00
N ARG A 34 0.19 -5.11 -32.62
CA ARG A 34 0.18 -3.90 -33.44
C ARG A 34 1.50 -3.13 -33.33
N GLU A 35 2.04 -2.73 -34.48
CA GLU A 35 3.26 -1.92 -34.53
C GLU A 35 3.13 -0.60 -33.78
N CYS A 36 1.97 0.08 -33.89
CA CYS A 36 1.71 1.34 -33.17
C CYS A 36 1.77 1.18 -31.65
N ASP A 37 1.38 0.01 -31.10
CA ASP A 37 1.44 -0.27 -29.68
C ASP A 37 2.87 -0.56 -29.24
N ARG A 38 3.64 -1.32 -30.07
CA ARG A 38 5.06 -1.55 -29.83
C ARG A 38 5.85 -0.24 -29.84
N LEU A 39 5.57 0.64 -30.79
CA LEU A 39 6.21 1.97 -30.89
C LEU A 39 5.87 2.85 -29.68
N ALA A 40 4.60 2.88 -29.25
CA ALA A 40 4.18 3.66 -28.09
C ALA A 40 4.79 3.15 -26.78
N GLU A 41 4.89 1.82 -26.59
CA GLU A 41 5.53 1.21 -25.44
C GLU A 41 7.04 1.52 -25.40
N LEU A 42 7.71 1.39 -26.55
CA LEU A 42 9.13 1.72 -26.71
C LEU A 42 9.38 3.21 -26.43
N SER A 43 8.54 4.10 -26.95
CA SER A 43 8.58 5.54 -26.66
C SER A 43 8.61 5.81 -25.16
N ALA A 44 7.68 5.22 -24.40
CA ALA A 44 7.62 5.40 -22.96
C ALA A 44 8.86 4.82 -22.24
N LEU A 45 9.31 3.63 -22.61
CA LEU A 45 10.52 3.05 -22.03
C LEU A 45 11.71 4.00 -22.14
N PHE A 46 11.92 4.61 -23.31
CA PHE A 46 13.03 5.54 -23.51
C PHE A 46 12.81 6.92 -22.87
N HIS A 47 11.58 7.44 -22.81
CA HIS A 47 11.31 8.70 -22.09
C HIS A 47 11.59 8.60 -20.59
N PHE A 48 11.38 7.43 -19.97
CA PHE A 48 11.47 7.28 -18.49
C PHE A 48 12.73 6.57 -18.01
N ALA A 49 13.39 5.79 -18.85
CA ALA A 49 14.60 5.05 -18.47
C ALA A 49 15.74 5.15 -19.49
N GLY A 50 15.52 5.85 -20.63
CA GLY A 50 16.53 6.05 -21.64
C GLY A 50 17.60 7.06 -21.21
N ARG A 51 18.82 6.83 -21.67
CA ARG A 51 19.95 7.74 -21.50
C ARG A 51 20.63 7.95 -22.85
N LEU A 52 20.91 9.19 -23.16
CA LEU A 52 21.60 9.62 -24.38
C LEU A 52 22.98 10.15 -24.01
N HIS A 53 24.01 9.61 -24.63
CA HIS A 53 25.39 10.08 -24.47
C HIS A 53 25.95 10.61 -25.79
N LEU A 54 26.41 11.85 -25.79
CA LEU A 54 27.12 12.44 -26.90
C LEU A 54 28.59 12.04 -26.79
N LEU A 55 29.07 11.24 -27.73
CA LEU A 55 30.44 10.71 -27.75
C LEU A 55 31.45 11.60 -28.47
N GLY A 56 31.02 12.76 -28.98
CA GLY A 56 31.83 13.63 -29.84
C GLY A 56 31.77 13.24 -31.31
N ARG A 57 32.22 14.15 -32.21
CA ARG A 57 32.18 13.97 -33.68
C ARG A 57 30.80 13.57 -34.24
N GLY A 58 29.71 13.94 -33.58
CA GLY A 58 28.36 13.60 -33.97
C GLY A 58 27.92 12.16 -33.63
N ALA A 59 28.78 11.36 -32.98
CA ALA A 59 28.41 10.03 -32.52
C ALA A 59 27.57 10.11 -31.25
N VAL A 60 26.49 9.30 -31.21
CA VAL A 60 25.54 9.23 -30.11
C VAL A 60 25.41 7.77 -29.66
N SER A 61 25.52 7.54 -28.36
CA SER A 61 25.21 6.27 -27.73
C SER A 61 23.91 6.35 -26.94
N VAL A 62 23.05 5.38 -27.11
CA VAL A 62 21.79 5.30 -26.41
C VAL A 62 21.74 4.02 -25.60
N HIS A 63 21.31 4.12 -24.34
CA HIS A 63 21.02 2.92 -23.54
C HIS A 63 19.77 3.13 -22.67
N LEU A 64 19.18 2.01 -22.30
CA LEU A 64 18.06 1.95 -21.38
C LEU A 64 18.53 1.33 -20.06
N ASP A 65 18.28 1.97 -18.92
CA ASP A 65 18.69 1.50 -17.60
C ASP A 65 17.47 1.11 -16.76
N VAL A 66 17.31 -0.20 -16.48
CA VAL A 66 16.15 -0.74 -15.78
C VAL A 66 16.54 -1.66 -14.62
N ALA A 67 15.65 -1.75 -13.63
CA ALA A 67 15.87 -2.54 -12.42
C ALA A 67 15.48 -4.02 -12.58
N SER A 68 14.71 -4.39 -13.62
CA SER A 68 14.13 -5.72 -13.78
C SER A 68 14.64 -6.39 -15.05
N ALA A 69 15.07 -7.67 -14.93
CA ALA A 69 15.44 -8.50 -16.06
C ALA A 69 14.26 -8.72 -17.04
N ALA A 70 13.02 -8.80 -16.53
CA ALA A 70 11.83 -8.94 -17.35
C ALA A 70 11.65 -7.70 -18.25
N VAL A 71 11.83 -6.49 -17.69
CA VAL A 71 11.76 -5.23 -18.44
C VAL A 71 12.88 -5.13 -19.48
N ALA A 72 14.11 -5.53 -19.12
CA ALA A 72 15.24 -5.54 -20.08
C ALA A 72 14.98 -6.46 -21.26
N ARG A 73 14.51 -7.69 -21.00
CA ARG A 73 14.14 -8.63 -22.07
C ARG A 73 12.98 -8.10 -22.92
N ARG A 74 12.00 -7.45 -22.29
CA ARG A 74 10.88 -6.83 -23.00
C ARG A 74 11.36 -5.74 -23.95
N ALA A 75 12.20 -4.82 -23.49
CA ALA A 75 12.77 -3.75 -24.32
C ALA A 75 13.64 -4.33 -25.47
N PHE A 76 14.42 -5.37 -25.19
CA PHE A 76 15.20 -6.09 -26.19
C PHE A 76 14.30 -6.67 -27.31
N THR A 77 13.20 -7.33 -26.94
CA THR A 77 12.25 -7.91 -27.91
C THR A 77 11.56 -6.83 -28.74
N LEU A 78 11.22 -5.69 -28.10
CA LEU A 78 10.63 -4.54 -28.82
C LEU A 78 11.61 -3.96 -29.85
N LEU A 79 12.86 -3.67 -29.48
CA LEU A 79 13.89 -3.17 -30.40
C LEU A 79 14.12 -4.14 -31.55
N ARG A 80 14.24 -5.42 -31.24
CA ARG A 80 14.40 -6.46 -32.28
C ARG A 80 13.23 -6.53 -33.25
N SER A 81 12.00 -6.28 -32.80
CA SER A 81 10.82 -6.27 -33.67
C SER A 81 10.82 -5.13 -34.69
N PHE A 82 11.68 -4.13 -34.49
CA PHE A 82 11.95 -3.03 -35.43
C PHE A 82 13.31 -3.16 -36.13
N GLY A 83 13.95 -4.33 -36.04
CA GLY A 83 15.25 -4.57 -36.70
C GLY A 83 16.44 -3.87 -36.04
N VAL A 84 16.28 -3.32 -34.82
CA VAL A 84 17.35 -2.61 -34.13
C VAL A 84 18.14 -3.59 -33.24
N ALA A 85 19.46 -3.64 -33.43
CA ALA A 85 20.37 -4.45 -32.61
C ALA A 85 20.55 -3.83 -31.22
N SER A 86 20.63 -4.68 -30.22
CA SER A 86 20.88 -4.25 -28.85
C SER A 86 21.50 -5.34 -28.01
N GLU A 87 22.21 -4.97 -26.95
CA GLU A 87 22.90 -5.87 -26.03
C GLU A 87 22.47 -5.59 -24.59
N ILE A 88 22.10 -6.63 -23.82
CA ILE A 88 21.80 -6.50 -22.39
C ILE A 88 23.07 -6.73 -21.60
N ARG A 89 23.51 -5.73 -20.83
CA ARG A 89 24.59 -5.79 -19.86
C ARG A 89 24.06 -5.72 -18.45
N THR A 90 24.65 -6.48 -17.54
CA THR A 90 24.30 -6.43 -16.11
C THR A 90 25.40 -5.80 -15.32
N TYR A 91 25.05 -4.94 -14.35
CA TYR A 91 25.99 -4.35 -13.42
C TYR A 91 25.38 -4.25 -12.01
N ARG A 92 26.25 -4.12 -11.00
CA ARG A 92 25.83 -3.93 -9.62
C ARG A 92 26.12 -2.48 -9.21
N ARG A 93 25.10 -1.83 -8.70
CA ARG A 93 25.25 -0.48 -8.16
C ARG A 93 25.73 -0.57 -6.71
N HIS A 94 26.90 0.02 -6.39
CA HIS A 94 27.48 -0.04 -5.05
C HIS A 94 26.82 0.92 -4.04
N ALA A 95 26.13 1.96 -4.50
CA ALA A 95 25.38 2.88 -3.64
C ALA A 95 23.98 2.31 -3.35
N PHE A 96 23.59 2.19 -2.07
CA PHE A 96 22.25 1.76 -1.63
C PHE A 96 21.85 0.27 -1.81
N GLY A 97 22.75 -0.65 -1.48
CA GLY A 97 22.50 -2.09 -1.60
C GLY A 97 22.96 -2.63 -2.94
N ARG A 98 23.42 -3.88 -2.93
CA ARG A 98 24.00 -4.54 -4.12
C ARG A 98 22.94 -4.98 -5.13
N GLU A 99 22.03 -4.09 -5.53
CA GLU A 99 21.00 -4.40 -6.50
C GLU A 99 21.58 -4.60 -7.89
N THR A 100 21.17 -5.67 -8.56
CA THR A 100 21.51 -5.91 -9.96
C THR A 100 20.67 -5.00 -10.85
N ARG A 101 21.33 -4.26 -11.74
CA ARG A 101 20.73 -3.40 -12.75
C ARG A 101 21.01 -3.97 -14.14
N TYR A 102 20.14 -3.64 -15.07
CA TYR A 102 20.21 -4.09 -16.46
C TYR A 102 20.32 -2.88 -17.35
N GLN A 103 21.37 -2.82 -18.13
CA GLN A 103 21.60 -1.77 -19.11
C GLN A 103 21.49 -2.36 -20.51
N LEU A 104 20.57 -1.86 -21.31
CA LEU A 104 20.36 -2.28 -22.69
C LEU A 104 21.03 -1.26 -23.60
N HIS A 105 22.17 -1.63 -24.18
CA HIS A 105 22.88 -0.82 -25.17
C HIS A 105 22.22 -0.96 -26.54
N VAL A 106 21.94 0.15 -27.18
CA VAL A 106 21.27 0.19 -28.50
C VAL A 106 22.29 0.60 -29.54
N GLU A 107 22.47 -0.27 -30.53
CA GLU A 107 23.39 -0.03 -31.64
C GLU A 107 22.59 0.57 -32.82
N GLY A 108 22.86 1.82 -33.15
CA GLY A 108 22.07 2.54 -34.14
C GLY A 108 20.68 2.88 -33.63
N GLY A 109 19.65 2.73 -34.48
CA GLY A 109 18.23 2.89 -34.08
C GLY A 109 17.80 4.33 -33.82
N LEU A 110 18.58 5.35 -34.19
CA LEU A 110 18.22 6.75 -33.99
C LEU A 110 16.94 7.14 -34.76
N GLU A 111 16.73 6.57 -35.94
CA GLU A 111 15.51 6.79 -36.72
C GLU A 111 14.29 6.21 -36.01
N LEU A 112 14.38 5.03 -35.42
CA LEU A 112 13.32 4.44 -34.60
C LEU A 112 12.99 5.35 -33.40
N LEU A 113 14.02 5.91 -32.73
CA LEU A 113 13.82 6.81 -31.59
C LEU A 113 13.19 8.16 -32.01
N ARG A 114 13.48 8.63 -33.22
CA ARG A 114 12.80 9.80 -33.82
C ARG A 114 11.33 9.47 -34.14
N GLU A 115 11.07 8.33 -34.73
CA GLU A 115 9.71 7.87 -35.02
C GLU A 115 8.89 7.67 -33.75
N ALA A 116 9.49 7.08 -32.72
CA ALA A 116 8.93 6.93 -31.37
C ALA A 116 8.78 8.28 -30.64
N GLY A 117 9.29 9.38 -31.23
CA GLY A 117 9.20 10.73 -30.66
C GLY A 117 10.01 10.92 -29.39
N VAL A 118 11.05 10.13 -29.19
CA VAL A 118 12.03 10.26 -28.10
C VAL A 118 13.06 11.34 -28.46
N LEU A 119 13.46 11.40 -29.73
CA LEU A 119 14.35 12.39 -30.29
C LEU A 119 13.62 13.29 -31.29
N ASP A 120 14.07 14.50 -31.44
CA ASP A 120 13.61 15.40 -32.51
C ASP A 120 14.44 15.24 -33.82
N ALA A 121 14.22 16.10 -34.80
CA ALA A 121 14.94 16.07 -36.06
C ALA A 121 16.43 16.37 -35.90
N HIS A 122 16.83 17.05 -34.83
CA HIS A 122 18.22 17.41 -34.51
C HIS A 122 18.88 16.46 -33.51
N LEU A 123 18.24 15.30 -33.23
CA LEU A 123 18.65 14.29 -32.23
C LEU A 123 18.64 14.82 -30.80
N ALA A 124 17.93 15.94 -30.53
CA ALA A 124 17.73 16.39 -29.16
C ALA A 124 16.62 15.59 -28.47
N PRO A 125 16.77 15.25 -27.17
CA PRO A 125 15.75 14.54 -26.41
C PRO A 125 14.46 15.35 -26.30
N ARG A 126 13.32 14.72 -26.52
CA ARG A 126 12.00 15.31 -26.29
C ARG A 126 11.50 14.92 -24.90
N GLU A 127 10.86 15.86 -24.24
CA GLU A 127 10.29 15.60 -22.90
C GLU A 127 8.97 14.80 -22.94
N ARG A 128 8.32 14.75 -24.10
CA ARG A 128 7.04 14.04 -24.32
C ARG A 128 6.91 13.58 -25.77
N PRO A 129 6.15 12.49 -26.00
CA PRO A 129 5.91 12.00 -27.35
C PRO A 129 4.99 12.95 -28.13
N PRO A 130 5.02 12.92 -29.45
CA PRO A 130 4.09 13.68 -30.28
C PRO A 130 2.65 13.19 -30.07
N LYS A 131 1.67 14.09 -30.12
CA LYS A 131 0.24 13.76 -29.87
C LYS A 131 -0.27 12.62 -30.75
N ARG A 132 0.22 12.51 -31.99
CA ARG A 132 -0.16 11.44 -32.92
C ARG A 132 0.09 10.04 -32.40
N LEU A 133 1.16 9.87 -31.59
CA LEU A 133 1.53 8.57 -31.02
C LEU A 133 0.52 8.11 -29.94
N LEU A 134 -0.15 9.02 -29.27
CA LEU A 134 -1.14 8.74 -28.22
C LEU A 134 -2.60 8.92 -28.69
N GLY A 135 -2.83 9.05 -29.98
CA GLY A 135 -4.16 9.30 -30.53
C GLY A 135 -5.15 8.14 -30.31
N ARG A 136 -4.67 6.91 -30.34
CA ARG A 136 -5.51 5.70 -30.18
C ARG A 136 -5.49 5.19 -28.73
N GLY A 137 -6.60 4.58 -28.29
CA GLY A 137 -6.69 3.98 -26.94
C GLY A 137 -5.63 2.90 -26.69
N CYS A 138 -5.39 2.02 -27.69
CA CYS A 138 -4.37 0.99 -27.60
C CYS A 138 -2.95 1.56 -27.42
N CYS A 139 -2.62 2.63 -28.14
CA CYS A 139 -1.32 3.30 -28.02
C CYS A 139 -1.16 4.00 -26.64
N ARG A 140 -2.25 4.57 -26.09
CA ARG A 140 -2.24 5.11 -24.73
C ARG A 140 -1.99 4.02 -23.68
N ALA A 141 -2.68 2.88 -23.82
CA ALA A 141 -2.46 1.72 -22.95
C ALA A 141 -1.01 1.20 -23.03
N ALA A 142 -0.46 1.08 -24.23
CA ALA A 142 0.91 0.66 -24.46
C ALA A 142 1.94 1.68 -23.91
N TYR A 143 1.70 2.97 -24.07
CA TYR A 143 2.56 4.01 -23.49
C TYR A 143 2.53 3.97 -21.95
N LEU A 144 1.35 3.83 -21.35
CA LEU A 144 1.22 3.67 -19.89
C LEU A 144 1.96 2.42 -19.39
N ARG A 145 1.83 1.30 -20.13
CA ARG A 145 2.58 0.07 -19.82
C ARG A 145 4.08 0.30 -19.84
N GLY A 146 4.62 0.92 -20.89
CA GLY A 146 6.03 1.25 -20.99
C GLY A 146 6.52 2.16 -19.85
N ALA A 147 5.74 3.17 -19.47
CA ALA A 147 6.04 4.09 -18.39
C ALA A 147 6.08 3.37 -17.02
N LEU A 148 5.10 2.47 -16.76
CA LEU A 148 5.09 1.63 -15.55
C LEU A 148 6.26 0.65 -15.50
N LEU A 149 6.64 0.05 -16.62
CA LEU A 149 7.80 -0.83 -16.73
C LEU A 149 9.11 -0.09 -16.44
N ALA A 150 9.26 1.14 -16.98
CA ALA A 150 10.47 1.92 -16.89
C ALA A 150 10.68 2.55 -15.50
N ALA A 151 9.65 3.21 -14.96
CA ALA A 151 9.76 4.06 -13.78
C ALA A 151 8.60 3.93 -12.79
N GLY A 152 7.74 2.90 -12.96
CA GLY A 152 6.60 2.66 -12.11
C GLY A 152 6.95 2.02 -10.77
N SER A 153 6.22 2.42 -9.74
CA SER A 153 6.22 1.79 -8.42
C SER A 153 4.80 1.69 -7.89
N VAL A 154 4.46 0.53 -7.32
CA VAL A 154 3.13 0.25 -6.78
C VAL A 154 3.25 -0.35 -5.39
N SER A 155 2.49 0.20 -4.45
CA SER A 155 2.33 -0.36 -3.11
C SER A 155 0.86 -0.63 -2.81
N GLY A 156 0.61 -1.70 -2.04
CA GLY A 156 -0.72 -2.08 -1.58
C GLY A 156 -1.08 -1.55 -0.19
N PRO A 157 -2.17 -2.05 0.38
CA PRO A 157 -2.57 -1.73 1.75
C PRO A 157 -1.44 -1.94 2.77
N PRO A 158 -1.36 -1.14 3.86
CA PRO A 158 -2.36 -0.16 4.31
C PRO A 158 -2.31 1.21 3.61
N SER A 159 -1.29 1.50 2.82
CA SER A 159 -1.07 2.78 2.15
C SER A 159 -0.91 2.59 0.64
N PRO A 160 -2.01 2.32 -0.08
CA PRO A 160 -1.97 2.06 -1.51
C PRO A 160 -1.51 3.31 -2.26
N HIS A 161 -0.52 3.14 -3.12
CA HIS A 161 0.09 4.20 -3.89
C HIS A 161 0.64 3.65 -5.20
N LEU A 162 0.40 4.36 -6.29
CA LEU A 162 1.02 4.14 -7.58
C LEU A 162 1.73 5.43 -7.97
N GLU A 163 2.98 5.33 -8.40
CA GLU A 163 3.73 6.45 -8.94
C GLU A 163 4.53 6.03 -10.18
N VAL A 164 4.63 6.95 -11.14
CA VAL A 164 5.58 6.89 -12.26
C VAL A 164 6.46 8.12 -12.15
N ARG A 165 7.77 7.91 -12.01
CA ARG A 165 8.75 9.00 -11.86
C ARG A 165 9.18 9.51 -13.23
N SER A 166 9.39 10.82 -13.32
CA SER A 166 9.86 11.51 -14.53
C SER A 166 10.88 12.58 -14.17
N GLU A 167 11.90 12.77 -14.99
CA GLU A 167 12.85 13.87 -14.85
C GLU A 167 12.21 15.20 -15.30
N SER A 168 11.22 15.17 -16.21
CA SER A 168 10.51 16.34 -16.67
C SER A 168 9.06 16.40 -16.22
N ARG A 169 8.55 17.62 -16.03
CA ARG A 169 7.13 17.87 -15.76
C ARG A 169 6.24 17.40 -16.90
N ALA A 170 6.66 17.65 -18.13
CA ALA A 170 5.91 17.29 -19.32
C ALA A 170 5.75 15.76 -19.48
N GLY A 171 6.76 14.97 -19.11
CA GLY A 171 6.68 13.52 -19.05
C GLY A 171 5.66 13.04 -18.00
N ALA A 172 5.69 13.59 -16.79
CA ALA A 172 4.71 13.27 -15.75
C ALA A 172 3.27 13.67 -16.16
N GLU A 173 3.07 14.85 -16.75
CA GLU A 173 1.78 15.31 -17.27
C GLU A 173 1.24 14.38 -18.35
N THR A 174 2.11 13.87 -19.23
CA THR A 174 1.72 12.93 -20.29
C THR A 174 1.15 11.63 -19.70
N VAL A 175 1.84 11.03 -18.73
CA VAL A 175 1.33 9.82 -18.04
C VAL A 175 0.05 10.12 -17.27
N ALA A 176 -0.02 11.28 -16.62
CA ALA A 176 -1.19 11.69 -15.86
C ALA A 176 -2.43 11.84 -16.74
N GLN A 177 -2.27 12.40 -17.95
CA GLN A 177 -3.36 12.51 -18.94
C GLN A 177 -3.82 11.14 -19.46
N VAL A 178 -2.87 10.24 -19.71
CA VAL A 178 -3.17 8.90 -20.25
C VAL A 178 -3.93 8.03 -19.25
N ALA A 179 -3.63 8.13 -17.96
CA ALA A 179 -4.15 7.24 -16.93
C ALA A 179 -4.98 7.97 -15.84
N GLU A 180 -5.37 9.22 -16.08
CA GLU A 180 -6.16 10.05 -15.15
C GLU A 180 -5.53 10.17 -13.76
N LEU A 181 -4.19 10.30 -13.72
CA LEU A 181 -3.41 10.43 -12.51
C LEU A 181 -3.23 11.90 -12.10
N ARG A 182 -2.69 12.12 -10.92
CA ARG A 182 -2.29 13.45 -10.45
C ARG A 182 -0.80 13.68 -10.75
N VAL A 183 -0.41 14.94 -10.91
CA VAL A 183 0.99 15.33 -11.04
C VAL A 183 1.48 15.95 -9.74
N GLY A 184 2.71 15.65 -9.36
CA GLY A 184 3.38 16.20 -8.18
C GLY A 184 4.87 16.34 -8.41
N ALA A 185 5.52 17.23 -7.65
CA ALA A 185 6.98 17.35 -7.59
C ALA A 185 7.53 16.48 -6.44
N ARG A 186 8.72 15.89 -6.63
CA ARG A 186 9.41 15.13 -5.59
C ARG A 186 10.93 15.22 -5.78
N GLY A 187 11.59 15.89 -4.86
CA GLY A 187 13.00 16.22 -5.03
C GLY A 187 13.22 17.05 -6.28
N ASP A 188 14.21 16.69 -7.09
CA ASP A 188 14.55 17.37 -8.34
C ASP A 188 13.71 16.90 -9.56
N GLY A 189 12.74 16.00 -9.32
CA GLY A 189 11.94 15.40 -10.39
C GLY A 189 10.43 15.56 -10.19
N TRP A 190 9.70 14.93 -11.08
CA TRP A 190 8.24 14.94 -11.15
C TRP A 190 7.69 13.52 -11.08
N LEU A 191 6.44 13.39 -10.69
CA LEU A 191 5.73 12.11 -10.69
C LEU A 191 4.28 12.27 -11.15
N ALA A 192 3.81 11.25 -11.87
CA ALA A 192 2.40 10.99 -12.05
C ALA A 192 1.99 9.95 -11.01
N TYR A 193 0.94 10.20 -10.21
CA TYR A 193 0.59 9.33 -9.10
C TYR A 193 -0.90 9.17 -8.86
N ALA A 194 -1.27 8.05 -8.24
CA ALA A 194 -2.59 7.79 -7.71
C ALA A 194 -2.53 7.31 -6.26
N LYS A 195 -3.56 7.64 -5.50
CA LYS A 195 -3.88 7.08 -4.19
C LYS A 195 -5.28 6.51 -4.22
N GLY A 196 -5.52 5.48 -3.41
CA GLY A 196 -6.80 4.77 -3.38
C GLY A 196 -6.84 3.59 -4.35
N ILE A 197 -7.43 2.50 -3.87
CA ILE A 197 -7.41 1.19 -4.53
C ILE A 197 -8.02 1.24 -5.92
N ASP A 198 -9.20 1.85 -6.07
CA ASP A 198 -9.96 1.81 -7.33
C ASP A 198 -9.23 2.55 -8.46
N ARG A 199 -8.64 3.70 -8.15
CA ARG A 199 -7.87 4.48 -9.15
C ARG A 199 -6.60 3.75 -9.57
N ILE A 200 -5.90 3.13 -8.61
CA ILE A 200 -4.68 2.34 -8.89
C ILE A 200 -5.05 1.12 -9.73
N ALA A 201 -6.07 0.37 -9.33
CA ALA A 201 -6.54 -0.80 -10.05
C ALA A 201 -6.99 -0.44 -11.48
N GLY A 202 -7.71 0.69 -11.66
CA GLY A 202 -8.08 1.20 -12.97
C GLY A 202 -6.88 1.52 -13.85
N ALA A 203 -5.84 2.17 -13.32
CA ALA A 203 -4.62 2.48 -14.07
C ALA A 203 -3.83 1.20 -14.43
N LEU A 204 -3.75 0.22 -13.54
CA LEU A 204 -3.11 -1.07 -13.80
C LEU A 204 -3.85 -1.85 -14.89
N ALA A 205 -5.17 -1.94 -14.80
CA ALA A 205 -6.01 -2.59 -15.81
C ALA A 205 -5.91 -1.90 -17.17
N ALA A 206 -5.88 -0.56 -17.21
CA ALA A 206 -5.70 0.21 -18.44
C ALA A 206 -4.33 -0.04 -19.11
N ALA A 207 -3.28 -0.36 -18.33
CA ALA A 207 -1.98 -0.75 -18.85
C ALA A 207 -1.93 -2.22 -19.30
N GLY A 208 -2.90 -3.05 -18.88
CA GLY A 208 -3.00 -4.49 -19.13
C GLY A 208 -2.63 -5.39 -17.95
N ALA A 209 -2.33 -4.84 -16.76
CA ALA A 209 -2.03 -5.60 -15.54
C ALA A 209 -3.33 -5.92 -14.78
N SER A 210 -4.18 -6.77 -15.34
CA SER A 210 -5.49 -7.10 -14.79
C SER A 210 -5.39 -7.99 -13.54
N ASP A 211 -4.45 -8.94 -13.52
CA ASP A 211 -4.25 -9.84 -12.39
C ASP A 211 -3.70 -9.07 -11.17
N ALA A 212 -2.75 -8.17 -11.38
CA ALA A 212 -2.23 -7.31 -10.32
C ALA A 212 -3.27 -6.32 -9.81
N ALA A 213 -4.14 -5.81 -10.68
CA ALA A 213 -5.27 -4.96 -10.28
C ALA A 213 -6.25 -5.71 -9.37
N LEU A 214 -6.62 -6.93 -9.74
CA LEU A 214 -7.49 -7.80 -8.94
C LEU A 214 -6.84 -8.16 -7.60
N ALA A 215 -5.58 -8.61 -7.62
CA ALA A 215 -4.84 -8.93 -6.40
C ALA A 215 -4.73 -7.74 -5.43
N LEU A 216 -4.61 -6.51 -5.95
CA LEU A 216 -4.62 -5.29 -5.14
C LEU A 216 -5.97 -5.08 -4.45
N GLN A 217 -7.08 -5.28 -5.17
CA GLN A 217 -8.44 -5.15 -4.62
C GLN A 217 -8.71 -6.22 -3.55
N GLU A 218 -8.33 -7.47 -3.79
CA GLU A 218 -8.46 -8.57 -2.82
C GLU A 218 -7.68 -8.27 -1.53
N ARG A 219 -6.41 -7.84 -1.65
CA ARG A 219 -5.59 -7.44 -0.49
C ARG A 219 -6.23 -6.30 0.31
N ALA A 220 -6.94 -5.37 -0.36
CA ALA A 220 -7.63 -4.27 0.31
C ALA A 220 -8.83 -4.76 1.14
N VAL A 221 -9.64 -5.67 0.59
CA VAL A 221 -10.79 -6.27 1.29
C VAL A 221 -10.31 -7.03 2.53
N VAL A 222 -9.33 -7.92 2.37
CA VAL A 222 -8.74 -8.68 3.48
C VAL A 222 -8.15 -7.74 4.54
N GLY A 223 -7.42 -6.70 4.12
CA GLY A 223 -6.82 -5.71 5.02
C GLY A 223 -7.87 -4.95 5.82
N SER A 224 -8.96 -4.52 5.20
CA SER A 224 -10.07 -3.80 5.86
C SER A 224 -10.79 -4.67 6.88
N THR A 225 -11.04 -5.94 6.56
CA THR A 225 -11.66 -6.92 7.45
C THR A 225 -10.80 -7.18 8.69
N LYS A 226 -9.49 -7.44 8.50
CA LYS A 226 -8.53 -7.60 9.61
C LYS A 226 -8.45 -6.36 10.49
N ALA A 227 -8.40 -5.16 9.90
CA ALA A 227 -8.36 -3.90 10.66
C ALA A 227 -9.65 -3.68 11.46
N SER A 228 -10.82 -4.06 10.92
CA SER A 228 -12.09 -3.98 11.62
C SER A 228 -12.15 -4.95 12.82
N ALA A 229 -11.74 -6.21 12.62
CA ALA A 229 -11.65 -7.21 13.68
C ALA A 229 -10.71 -6.77 14.80
N ASN A 230 -9.53 -6.25 14.47
CA ASN A 230 -8.56 -5.75 15.44
C ASN A 230 -9.12 -4.55 16.25
N ARG A 231 -9.82 -3.61 15.59
CA ARG A 231 -10.46 -2.49 16.30
C ARG A 231 -11.51 -2.97 17.28
N LEU A 232 -12.34 -3.94 16.88
CA LEU A 232 -13.36 -4.53 17.75
C LEU A 232 -12.71 -5.21 18.97
N ALA A 233 -11.72 -6.09 18.74
CA ALA A 233 -11.00 -6.78 19.81
C ALA A 233 -10.30 -5.79 20.78
N ASN A 234 -9.68 -4.73 20.26
CA ASN A 234 -9.05 -3.69 21.08
C ASN A 234 -10.08 -2.90 21.90
N ALA A 235 -11.25 -2.61 21.32
CA ALA A 235 -12.34 -1.94 22.03
C ALA A 235 -12.90 -2.80 23.16
N ASP A 236 -13.10 -4.10 22.91
CA ASP A 236 -13.58 -5.06 23.91
C ASP A 236 -12.57 -5.23 25.03
N HIS A 237 -11.29 -5.38 24.70
CA HIS A 237 -10.22 -5.44 25.70
C HIS A 237 -10.16 -4.18 26.56
N ALA A 238 -10.19 -3.00 25.95
CA ALA A 238 -10.19 -1.73 26.68
C ALA A 238 -11.44 -1.58 27.58
N ASN A 239 -12.60 -2.06 27.14
CA ASN A 239 -13.83 -2.08 27.92
C ASN A 239 -13.70 -3.03 29.12
N LEU A 240 -13.16 -4.24 28.93
CA LEU A 240 -12.93 -5.22 29.98
C LEU A 240 -11.98 -4.66 31.05
N VAL A 241 -10.83 -4.09 30.65
CA VAL A 241 -9.86 -3.48 31.57
C VAL A 241 -10.48 -2.34 32.38
N ARG A 242 -11.23 -1.43 31.71
CA ARG A 242 -11.91 -0.32 32.39
C ARG A 242 -12.96 -0.82 33.39
N SER A 243 -13.75 -1.82 33.01
CA SER A 243 -14.77 -2.42 33.85
C SER A 243 -14.16 -3.14 35.06
N GLY A 244 -13.06 -3.90 34.87
CA GLY A 244 -12.33 -4.57 35.93
C GLY A 244 -11.71 -3.61 36.92
N ARG A 245 -11.05 -2.53 36.44
CA ARG A 245 -10.51 -1.48 37.31
C ARG A 245 -11.59 -0.78 38.11
N ALA A 246 -12.74 -0.48 37.50
CA ALA A 246 -13.88 0.15 38.19
C ALA A 246 -14.47 -0.79 39.25
N ALA A 247 -14.65 -2.06 38.96
CA ALA A 247 -15.14 -3.06 39.91
C ALA A 247 -14.20 -3.23 41.10
N HIS A 248 -12.88 -3.31 40.86
CA HIS A 248 -11.87 -3.37 41.89
C HIS A 248 -11.90 -2.12 42.79
N ALA A 249 -11.91 -0.93 42.22
CA ALA A 249 -11.99 0.32 43.00
C ALA A 249 -13.29 0.40 43.86
N GLN A 250 -14.41 -0.09 43.32
CA GLN A 250 -15.68 -0.18 44.06
C GLN A 250 -15.57 -1.14 45.23
N LEU A 251 -15.01 -2.34 45.01
CA LEU A 251 -14.84 -3.35 46.02
C LEU A 251 -13.93 -2.86 47.15
N GLU A 252 -12.80 -2.27 46.83
CA GLU A 252 -11.88 -1.69 47.83
C GLU A 252 -12.52 -0.55 48.62
N ALA A 253 -13.31 0.29 48.01
CA ALA A 253 -14.05 1.35 48.67
C ALA A 253 -15.09 0.78 49.67
N VAL A 254 -15.84 -0.25 49.28
CA VAL A 254 -16.82 -0.88 50.15
C VAL A 254 -16.13 -1.63 51.31
N ARG A 255 -15.03 -2.38 51.06
CA ARG A 255 -14.23 -3.02 52.11
C ARG A 255 -13.65 -2.02 53.12
N ARG A 256 -13.26 -0.81 52.67
CA ARG A 256 -12.78 0.26 53.55
C ARG A 256 -13.88 0.72 54.49
N LEU A 257 -15.10 0.96 53.96
CA LEU A 257 -16.27 1.33 54.80
C LEU A 257 -16.66 0.22 55.78
N GLU A 258 -16.56 -1.05 55.35
CA GLU A 258 -16.84 -2.20 56.19
C GLU A 258 -15.86 -2.29 57.37
N ARG A 259 -14.53 -2.24 57.08
CA ARG A 259 -13.48 -2.25 58.13
C ARG A 259 -13.61 -1.07 59.10
N GLY A 260 -14.01 0.07 58.60
CA GLY A 260 -14.27 1.26 59.44
C GLY A 260 -15.62 1.25 60.16
N ARG A 261 -16.41 0.18 60.07
CA ARG A 261 -17.80 0.07 60.59
C ARG A 261 -18.76 1.18 60.13
N ARG A 262 -18.46 1.78 58.98
CA ARG A 262 -19.19 2.93 58.39
C ARG A 262 -20.27 2.51 57.39
N LEU A 263 -20.47 1.23 57.11
CA LEU A 263 -21.55 0.80 56.19
C LEU A 263 -22.94 1.21 56.74
N GLY A 264 -23.12 1.28 58.09
CA GLY A 264 -24.33 1.76 58.74
C GLY A 264 -24.68 3.24 58.47
N GLU A 265 -23.68 4.06 58.17
CA GLU A 265 -23.84 5.49 57.86
C GLU A 265 -24.39 5.73 56.43
N LEU A 266 -24.36 4.71 55.57
CA LEU A 266 -24.90 4.82 54.21
C LEU A 266 -26.43 4.81 54.23
N SER A 267 -27.01 5.60 53.31
CA SER A 267 -28.46 5.46 53.08
C SER A 267 -28.84 4.04 52.67
N PRO A 268 -30.06 3.58 52.93
CA PRO A 268 -30.46 2.17 52.68
C PRO A 268 -30.15 1.74 51.25
N ARG A 269 -30.42 2.58 50.23
CA ARG A 269 -30.16 2.27 48.81
C ARG A 269 -28.66 2.19 48.48
N LEU A 270 -27.79 2.91 49.16
CA LEU A 270 -26.33 2.83 48.98
C LEU A 270 -25.74 1.66 49.74
N ARG A 271 -26.27 1.31 50.89
CA ARG A 271 -25.89 0.14 51.66
C ARG A 271 -26.20 -1.15 50.94
N GLU A 272 -27.42 -1.29 50.40
CA GLU A 272 -27.88 -2.41 49.61
C GLU A 272 -26.87 -2.75 48.47
N ILE A 273 -26.54 -1.77 47.63
CA ILE A 273 -25.67 -2.01 46.51
C ILE A 273 -24.21 -2.22 46.91
N ALA A 274 -23.75 -1.68 48.02
CA ALA A 274 -22.45 -1.94 48.61
C ALA A 274 -22.34 -3.40 49.10
N GLU A 275 -23.34 -3.89 49.83
CA GLU A 275 -23.42 -5.28 50.29
C GLU A 275 -23.52 -6.25 49.09
N LEU A 276 -24.31 -5.94 48.09
CA LEU A 276 -24.38 -6.72 46.84
C LEU A 276 -23.00 -6.79 46.14
N ARG A 277 -22.21 -5.71 46.13
CA ARG A 277 -20.87 -5.68 45.53
C ARG A 277 -19.88 -6.53 46.34
N LEU A 278 -19.98 -6.57 47.66
CA LEU A 278 -19.17 -7.49 48.51
C LEU A 278 -19.53 -8.94 48.25
N LYS A 279 -20.81 -9.25 48.26
CA LYS A 279 -21.34 -10.60 48.03
C LYS A 279 -21.07 -11.11 46.61
N HIS A 280 -21.00 -10.23 45.63
CA HIS A 280 -20.85 -10.53 44.21
C HIS A 280 -19.79 -9.66 43.54
N PRO A 281 -18.50 -9.87 43.82
CA PRO A 281 -17.42 -8.99 43.37
C PRO A 281 -17.22 -8.97 41.83
N SER A 282 -17.56 -10.07 41.14
CA SER A 282 -17.34 -10.24 39.69
C SER A 282 -18.53 -9.82 38.81
N LEU A 283 -19.72 -9.63 39.42
CA LEU A 283 -20.91 -9.28 38.64
C LEU A 283 -20.79 -7.90 37.97
N SER A 284 -21.33 -7.81 36.75
CA SER A 284 -21.43 -6.55 36.04
C SER A 284 -22.41 -5.59 36.74
N LEU A 285 -22.32 -4.30 36.43
CA LEU A 285 -23.24 -3.30 36.98
C LEU A 285 -24.72 -3.56 36.61
N ARG A 286 -24.96 -4.22 35.48
CA ARG A 286 -26.31 -4.60 35.05
C ARG A 286 -26.88 -5.71 35.93
N GLU A 287 -26.08 -6.74 36.16
CA GLU A 287 -26.43 -7.87 37.01
C GLU A 287 -26.57 -7.47 38.48
N LEU A 288 -25.71 -6.58 38.98
CA LEU A 288 -25.91 -6.01 40.32
C LEU A 288 -27.19 -5.20 40.44
N GLY A 289 -27.50 -4.40 39.42
CA GLY A 289 -28.73 -3.62 39.39
C GLY A 289 -29.99 -4.49 39.39
N SER A 290 -29.95 -5.63 38.71
CA SER A 290 -31.09 -6.60 38.70
C SER A 290 -31.29 -7.31 40.05
N LYS A 291 -30.27 -7.34 40.92
CA LYS A 291 -30.32 -7.93 42.27
C LYS A 291 -30.76 -6.95 43.37
N CYS A 292 -30.91 -5.66 43.04
CA CYS A 292 -31.47 -4.67 43.98
C CYS A 292 -32.97 -4.84 44.11
N ASP A 293 -33.53 -4.44 45.26
CA ASP A 293 -34.97 -4.40 45.52
C ASP A 293 -35.45 -2.96 45.82
N PRO A 294 -36.24 -2.36 44.94
CA PRO A 294 -36.58 -2.83 43.57
C PRO A 294 -35.42 -2.81 42.63
N ALA A 295 -35.47 -3.68 41.60
CA ALA A 295 -34.42 -3.76 40.58
C ALA A 295 -34.16 -2.41 39.90
N VAL A 296 -32.89 -2.12 39.62
CA VAL A 296 -32.47 -0.83 39.07
C VAL A 296 -31.67 -0.97 37.77
N THR A 297 -31.66 0.09 36.96
CA THR A 297 -30.88 0.11 35.71
C THR A 297 -29.37 0.14 35.99
N LYS A 298 -28.56 -0.31 34.98
CA LYS A 298 -27.09 -0.19 34.99
C LYS A 298 -26.61 1.22 35.36
N ALA A 299 -27.28 2.24 34.82
CA ALA A 299 -26.92 3.66 35.10
C ALA A 299 -27.16 4.04 36.55
N THR A 300 -28.26 3.58 37.16
CA THR A 300 -28.57 3.81 38.56
C THR A 300 -27.61 3.06 39.48
N ALA A 301 -27.28 1.78 39.18
CA ALA A 301 -26.31 1.00 39.90
C ALA A 301 -24.91 1.67 39.85
N HIS A 302 -24.47 2.16 38.67
CA HIS A 302 -23.23 2.91 38.53
C HIS A 302 -23.21 4.17 39.39
N ARG A 303 -24.26 4.99 39.34
CA ARG A 303 -24.38 6.22 40.12
C ARG A 303 -24.32 5.95 41.62
N ARG A 304 -25.03 4.92 42.11
CA ARG A 304 -25.01 4.52 43.53
C ARG A 304 -23.60 4.06 43.95
N LEU A 305 -22.92 3.19 43.22
CA LEU A 305 -21.57 2.73 43.52
C LEU A 305 -20.53 3.87 43.44
N LYS A 306 -20.68 4.80 42.49
CA LYS A 306 -19.86 6.02 42.44
C LYS A 306 -20.00 6.88 43.68
N ALA A 307 -21.23 7.00 44.25
CA ALA A 307 -21.46 7.68 45.51
C ALA A 307 -20.80 6.97 46.69
N VAL A 308 -20.88 5.64 46.76
CA VAL A 308 -20.19 4.81 47.78
C VAL A 308 -18.69 5.04 47.74
N VAL A 309 -18.07 4.97 46.53
CA VAL A 309 -16.62 5.22 46.34
C VAL A 309 -16.23 6.63 46.83
N ARG A 310 -17.05 7.62 46.58
CA ARG A 310 -16.81 9.00 47.05
C ARG A 310 -16.87 9.12 48.58
N LEU A 311 -17.84 8.46 49.22
CA LEU A 311 -18.00 8.47 50.68
C LEU A 311 -16.87 7.70 51.39
N ALA A 312 -16.33 6.65 50.76
CA ALA A 312 -15.20 5.88 51.29
C ALA A 312 -13.86 6.63 51.25
N ARG A 313 -13.77 7.76 50.55
CA ARG A 313 -12.58 8.64 50.50
C ARG A 313 -12.55 9.71 51.59
N ARG A 314 -13.68 9.95 52.21
CA ARG A 314 -13.86 10.86 53.37
C ARG A 314 -13.56 10.08 54.66
#